data_e482e7368a75961b00b243ce6c0966f0
#
_entry.id   e482e7368a75961b00b243ce6c0966f0
#
_cell.length_a   1.000
_cell.length_b   1.000
_cell.length_c   1.000
_cell.angle_alpha   90.00
_cell.angle_beta   90.00
_cell.angle_gamma   90.00
#
_symmetry.space_group_name_H-M   'P 1'
#
loop_
_entity.id
_entity.type
_entity.pdbx_description
1 polymer ?
#
loop_
_entity_poly.entity_id
_entity_poly.type
_entity_poly.pdbx_seq_one_letter_code
_entity_poly.pdbx_strand_id
1 'polypeptide(L)'
;PANYFHILRRQMMRDFRKPLVLMTPKSTLRHKANTSPLTDFVNGSTFHRVISNHLSDDEYKNVNRIIFCSGKIYFELQDHINELQLKNVYIIRLEQLYPFPYEALNEGIKKFNHCEMIWCQEEPQNMGAWEFIENRLKSVLHLVGAKNELHFIGRRAAASPATGVFDRHLANQKNIIRLATEANLDEIEKEKSGVSLVKYKLPIE
;
A
#
# COMPACT_ATOMS: atom_id res chain seq x y z
N PRO A 1 13.53 -0.94 8.42
CA PRO A 1 14.25 -1.62 9.51
C PRO A 1 13.64 -1.33 10.89
N ALA A 2 13.25 -0.07 11.20
CA ALA A 2 12.72 0.27 12.51
C ALA A 2 11.44 -0.52 12.86
N ASN A 3 10.50 -0.66 11.94
CA ASN A 3 9.31 -1.49 12.17
C ASN A 3 9.65 -2.96 12.43
N TYR A 4 10.67 -3.50 11.76
CA TYR A 4 11.15 -4.86 12.03
C TYR A 4 11.72 -4.98 13.45
N PHE A 5 12.54 -4.02 13.87
CA PHE A 5 13.03 -3.95 15.26
C PHE A 5 11.88 -3.88 16.27
N HIS A 6 10.88 -3.01 16.04
CA HIS A 6 9.76 -2.84 16.96
C HIS A 6 8.85 -4.07 17.04
N ILE A 7 8.71 -4.85 15.97
CA ILE A 7 7.94 -6.10 16.02
C ILE A 7 8.62 -7.13 16.91
N LEU A 8 9.96 -7.23 16.82
CA LEU A 8 10.75 -8.10 17.71
C LEU A 8 10.66 -7.61 19.17
N ARG A 9 10.85 -6.31 19.38
CA ARG A 9 10.73 -5.70 20.72
C ARG A 9 9.34 -5.96 21.31
N ARG A 10 8.27 -5.76 20.55
CA ARG A 10 6.90 -6.03 21.00
C ARG A 10 6.70 -7.49 21.38
N GLN A 11 7.23 -8.43 20.61
CA GLN A 11 7.15 -9.85 20.92
C GLN A 11 7.85 -10.21 22.25
N MET A 12 9.00 -9.61 22.48
CA MET A 12 9.76 -9.84 23.73
C MET A 12 9.13 -9.21 24.96
N MET A 13 8.43 -8.07 24.81
CA MET A 13 7.82 -7.33 25.91
C MET A 13 6.46 -7.89 26.36
N ARG A 14 5.88 -8.83 25.63
CA ARG A 14 4.60 -9.44 26.00
C ARG A 14 4.78 -10.62 26.94
N ASP A 15 3.77 -10.83 27.82
CA ASP A 15 3.78 -11.89 28.85
C ASP A 15 3.54 -13.30 28.32
N PHE A 16 3.60 -13.51 27.01
CA PHE A 16 3.45 -14.81 26.41
C PHE A 16 4.71 -15.21 25.63
N ARG A 17 4.87 -16.51 25.42
CA ARG A 17 5.95 -17.09 24.61
C ARG A 17 5.33 -17.89 23.47
N LYS A 18 5.10 -17.19 22.35
CA LYS A 18 4.57 -17.78 21.10
C LYS A 18 5.54 -17.50 19.95
N PRO A 19 5.68 -18.41 18.99
CA PRO A 19 6.49 -18.17 17.80
C PRO A 19 6.03 -16.93 17.05
N LEU A 20 7.00 -16.13 16.59
CA LEU A 20 6.78 -15.01 15.67
C LEU A 20 7.29 -15.42 14.29
N VAL A 21 6.41 -15.45 13.31
CA VAL A 21 6.77 -15.74 11.91
C VAL A 21 6.79 -14.43 11.13
N LEU A 22 7.94 -14.09 10.56
CA LEU A 22 8.14 -12.89 9.74
C LEU A 22 8.45 -13.30 8.31
N MET A 23 7.49 -13.10 7.41
CA MET A 23 7.66 -13.31 5.98
C MET A 23 8.39 -12.10 5.39
N THR A 24 9.67 -12.26 5.07
CA THR A 24 10.54 -11.14 4.67
C THR A 24 11.06 -11.33 3.24
N PRO A 25 10.89 -10.36 2.33
CA PRO A 25 11.43 -10.42 0.98
C PRO A 25 12.95 -10.22 0.99
N LYS A 26 13.70 -11.14 0.37
CA LYS A 26 15.17 -11.05 0.29
C LYS A 26 15.66 -9.83 -0.51
N SER A 27 14.92 -9.42 -1.52
CA SER A 27 15.27 -8.29 -2.39
C SER A 27 15.43 -6.97 -1.64
N THR A 28 14.65 -6.76 -0.57
CA THR A 28 14.69 -5.52 0.21
C THR A 28 15.86 -5.44 1.19
N LEU A 29 16.55 -6.54 1.49
CA LEU A 29 17.66 -6.56 2.47
C LEU A 29 18.83 -5.63 2.09
N ARG A 30 19.03 -5.38 0.79
CA ARG A 30 20.09 -4.51 0.26
C ARG A 30 19.55 -3.30 -0.50
N HIS A 31 18.25 -3.05 -0.41
CA HIS A 31 17.63 -1.91 -1.08
C HIS A 31 18.05 -0.61 -0.40
N LYS A 32 18.58 0.36 -1.16
CA LYS A 32 19.14 1.62 -0.63
C LYS A 32 18.11 2.43 0.17
N ALA A 33 16.85 2.42 -0.25
CA ALA A 33 15.76 3.12 0.44
C ALA A 33 15.24 2.38 1.68
N ASN A 34 15.66 1.11 1.92
CA ASN A 34 15.23 0.36 3.09
C ASN A 34 16.12 0.67 4.31
N THR A 35 16.09 1.91 4.73
CA THR A 35 16.82 2.44 5.89
C THR A 35 15.85 3.10 6.87
N SER A 36 16.29 3.31 8.09
CA SER A 36 15.58 4.08 9.11
C SER A 36 16.57 4.90 9.92
N PRO A 37 16.24 6.15 10.28
CA PRO A 37 17.10 6.97 11.13
C PRO A 37 17.24 6.33 12.53
N LEU A 38 18.34 6.60 13.22
CA LEU A 38 18.59 6.06 14.56
C LEU A 38 17.51 6.47 15.57
N THR A 39 16.90 7.63 15.38
CA THR A 39 15.79 8.12 16.21
C THR A 39 14.60 7.17 16.27
N ASP A 40 14.40 6.37 15.23
CA ASP A 40 13.32 5.39 15.18
C ASP A 40 13.58 4.13 16.01
N PHE A 41 14.76 3.99 16.61
CA PHE A 41 15.15 2.83 17.43
C PHE A 41 15.32 3.17 18.92
N VAL A 42 15.27 4.47 19.28
CA VAL A 42 15.52 4.92 20.65
C VAL A 42 14.24 4.94 21.50
N ASN A 43 14.41 5.30 22.79
CA ASN A 43 13.31 5.38 23.73
C ASN A 43 12.22 6.38 23.25
N GLY A 44 10.96 5.99 23.38
CA GLY A 44 9.81 6.76 22.89
C GLY A 44 9.39 6.39 21.47
N SER A 45 10.24 5.74 20.66
CA SER A 45 9.83 5.24 19.35
C SER A 45 8.97 3.97 19.46
N THR A 46 8.13 3.74 18.46
CA THR A 46 7.18 2.62 18.46
C THR A 46 6.96 2.06 17.05
N PHE A 47 6.26 0.95 16.97
CA PHE A 47 5.85 0.37 15.69
C PHE A 47 4.85 1.29 14.99
N HIS A 48 5.17 1.74 13.79
CA HIS A 48 4.28 2.53 12.94
C HIS A 48 3.30 1.61 12.21
N ARG A 49 2.01 1.74 12.49
CA ARG A 49 0.93 0.94 11.89
C ARG A 49 0.65 1.36 10.46
N VAL A 50 0.82 2.65 10.19
CA VAL A 50 0.70 3.29 8.88
C VAL A 50 1.93 4.15 8.69
N ILE A 51 2.55 4.08 7.51
CA ILE A 51 3.70 4.90 7.17
C ILE A 51 3.40 5.65 5.86
N SER A 52 3.65 6.94 5.90
CA SER A 52 3.55 7.82 4.75
C SER A 52 4.63 8.89 4.83
N ASN A 53 5.02 9.46 3.71
CA ASN A 53 5.97 10.55 3.69
C ASN A 53 5.34 11.83 4.24
N HIS A 54 6.15 12.68 4.83
CA HIS A 54 5.68 14.02 5.22
C HIS A 54 5.62 14.90 3.99
N LEU A 55 4.49 15.58 3.79
CA LEU A 55 4.29 16.53 2.72
C LEU A 55 4.13 17.93 3.31
N SER A 56 4.65 18.95 2.62
CA SER A 56 4.32 20.34 2.88
C SER A 56 2.88 20.66 2.44
N ASP A 57 2.31 21.74 2.93
CA ASP A 57 0.93 22.12 2.58
C ASP A 57 0.74 22.39 1.08
N ASP A 58 1.78 22.82 0.37
CA ASP A 58 1.72 23.00 -1.08
C ASP A 58 1.81 21.69 -1.85
N GLU A 59 2.59 20.72 -1.36
CA GLU A 59 2.64 19.39 -1.95
C GLU A 59 1.30 18.67 -1.81
N TYR A 60 0.60 18.80 -0.67
CA TYR A 60 -0.75 18.25 -0.49
C TYR A 60 -1.73 18.67 -1.59
N LYS A 61 -1.66 19.92 -2.05
CA LYS A 61 -2.56 20.45 -3.08
C LYS A 61 -2.35 19.81 -4.45
N ASN A 62 -1.12 19.35 -4.71
CA ASN A 62 -0.77 18.72 -5.99
C ASN A 62 -1.16 17.24 -6.07
N VAL A 63 -1.42 16.60 -4.93
CA VAL A 63 -1.78 15.19 -4.89
C VAL A 63 -3.22 15.01 -5.37
N ASN A 64 -3.40 14.16 -6.37
CA ASN A 64 -4.71 13.77 -6.88
C ASN A 64 -4.94 12.24 -6.82
N ARG A 65 -3.92 11.48 -6.43
CA ARG A 65 -3.98 10.02 -6.34
C ARG A 65 -3.28 9.52 -5.08
N ILE A 66 -3.99 8.68 -4.32
CA ILE A 66 -3.47 7.96 -3.16
C ILE A 66 -3.38 6.48 -3.48
N ILE A 67 -2.20 5.91 -3.27
CA ILE A 67 -1.97 4.47 -3.39
C ILE A 67 -1.77 3.87 -2.01
N PHE A 68 -2.70 3.03 -1.59
CA PHE A 68 -2.52 2.19 -0.41
C PHE A 68 -1.83 0.89 -0.82
N CYS A 69 -0.86 0.46 -0.06
CA CYS A 69 -0.17 -0.80 -0.29
C CYS A 69 0.37 -1.41 1.02
N SER A 70 0.84 -2.64 0.95
CA SER A 70 1.55 -3.30 2.04
C SER A 70 2.73 -4.11 1.49
N GLY A 71 3.83 -4.15 2.23
CA GLY A 71 4.99 -4.97 1.87
C GLY A 71 5.91 -4.34 0.82
N LYS A 72 6.62 -5.20 0.09
CA LYS A 72 7.74 -4.78 -0.78
C LYS A 72 7.34 -3.96 -2.01
N ILE A 73 6.10 -4.07 -2.49
CA ILE A 73 5.62 -3.32 -3.65
C ILE A 73 5.76 -1.80 -3.46
N TYR A 74 5.78 -1.35 -2.21
CA TYR A 74 6.07 0.04 -1.89
C TYR A 74 7.35 0.56 -2.54
N PHE A 75 8.42 -0.20 -2.46
CA PHE A 75 9.72 0.23 -3.00
C PHE A 75 9.67 0.35 -4.52
N GLU A 76 9.03 -0.59 -5.18
CA GLU A 76 8.88 -0.58 -6.64
C GLU A 76 8.01 0.60 -7.12
N LEU A 77 6.92 0.89 -6.40
CA LEU A 77 6.08 2.07 -6.65
C LEU A 77 6.86 3.37 -6.42
N GLN A 78 7.59 3.45 -5.30
CA GLN A 78 8.36 4.65 -4.95
C GLN A 78 9.50 4.90 -5.93
N ASP A 79 10.21 3.86 -6.36
CA ASP A 79 11.27 3.97 -7.34
C ASP A 79 10.71 4.48 -8.68
N HIS A 80 9.57 3.97 -9.13
CA HIS A 80 8.92 4.41 -10.35
C HIS A 80 8.42 5.87 -10.28
N ILE A 81 7.81 6.26 -9.15
CA ILE A 81 7.40 7.65 -8.89
C ILE A 81 8.60 8.60 -8.94
N ASN A 82 9.73 8.19 -8.35
CA ASN A 82 10.96 8.97 -8.35
C ASN A 82 11.58 9.08 -9.75
N GLU A 83 11.60 7.97 -10.51
CA GLU A 83 12.12 7.93 -11.88
C GLU A 83 11.36 8.88 -12.81
N LEU A 84 10.04 8.89 -12.73
CA LEU A 84 9.17 9.75 -13.52
C LEU A 84 8.90 11.13 -12.90
N GLN A 85 9.43 11.39 -11.70
CA GLN A 85 9.22 12.63 -10.94
C GLN A 85 7.73 12.99 -10.74
N LEU A 86 6.88 11.99 -10.49
CA LEU A 86 5.45 12.18 -10.30
C LEU A 86 5.18 12.88 -8.95
N LYS A 87 4.65 14.10 -9.00
CA LYS A 87 4.34 14.92 -7.80
C LYS A 87 2.88 14.83 -7.36
N ASN A 88 2.06 14.18 -8.16
CA ASN A 88 0.62 14.06 -7.97
C ASN A 88 0.18 12.73 -7.35
N VAL A 89 1.12 11.82 -7.08
CA VAL A 89 0.88 10.49 -6.51
C VAL A 89 1.49 10.40 -5.12
N TYR A 90 0.72 9.90 -4.17
CA TYR A 90 1.15 9.73 -2.79
C TYR A 90 0.90 8.31 -2.30
N ILE A 91 1.87 7.72 -1.62
CA ILE A 91 1.78 6.34 -1.13
C ILE A 91 1.57 6.32 0.38
N ILE A 92 0.62 5.52 0.81
CA ILE A 92 0.34 5.22 2.22
C ILE A 92 0.53 3.71 2.43
N ARG A 93 1.52 3.33 3.25
CA ARG A 93 1.80 1.94 3.58
C ARG A 93 1.02 1.50 4.82
N LEU A 94 0.27 0.43 4.68
CA LEU A 94 -0.32 -0.27 5.81
C LEU A 94 0.66 -1.32 6.32
N GLU A 95 1.32 -1.05 7.43
CA GLU A 95 2.28 -1.95 8.07
C GLU A 95 1.59 -2.91 9.05
N GLN A 96 0.40 -2.56 9.54
CA GLN A 96 -0.43 -3.41 10.37
C GLN A 96 -1.81 -3.59 9.73
N LEU A 97 -2.16 -4.83 9.41
CA LEU A 97 -3.46 -5.18 8.86
C LEU A 97 -4.46 -5.52 9.98
N TYR A 98 -4.00 -6.15 11.06
CA TYR A 98 -4.84 -6.51 12.20
C TYR A 98 -4.15 -6.24 13.54
N PRO A 99 -4.82 -5.60 14.52
CA PRO A 99 -6.07 -4.84 14.36
C PRO A 99 -5.93 -3.73 13.32
N PHE A 100 -7.00 -3.48 12.54
CA PHE A 100 -6.95 -2.49 11.46
C PHE A 100 -6.78 -1.07 12.03
N PRO A 101 -5.87 -0.25 11.49
CA PRO A 101 -5.50 1.04 12.08
C PRO A 101 -6.44 2.18 11.65
N TYR A 102 -7.72 2.11 12.00
CA TYR A 102 -8.75 3.07 11.57
C TYR A 102 -8.38 4.53 11.86
N GLU A 103 -7.97 4.84 13.09
CA GLU A 103 -7.65 6.21 13.51
C GLU A 103 -6.45 6.78 12.73
N ALA A 104 -5.36 6.01 12.66
CA ALA A 104 -4.15 6.45 11.97
C ALA A 104 -4.40 6.68 10.47
N LEU A 105 -5.25 5.85 9.84
CA LEU A 105 -5.65 6.05 8.45
C LEU A 105 -6.56 7.26 8.30
N ASN A 106 -7.57 7.40 9.14
CA ASN A 106 -8.50 8.53 9.10
C ASN A 106 -7.74 9.86 9.19
N GLU A 107 -6.81 9.99 10.12
CA GLU A 107 -5.96 11.19 10.24
C GLU A 107 -5.06 11.39 9.00
N GLY A 108 -4.46 10.32 8.52
CA GLY A 108 -3.52 10.36 7.38
C GLY A 108 -4.17 10.74 6.05
N ILE A 109 -5.46 10.43 5.84
CA ILE A 109 -6.13 10.67 4.55
C ILE A 109 -7.16 11.79 4.55
N LYS A 110 -7.44 12.39 5.70
CA LYS A 110 -8.48 13.43 5.84
C LYS A 110 -8.32 14.59 4.86
N LYS A 111 -7.09 14.97 4.53
CA LYS A 111 -6.78 16.05 3.58
C LYS A 111 -6.94 15.64 2.10
N PHE A 112 -7.12 14.36 1.81
CA PHE A 112 -7.10 13.77 0.46
C PHE A 112 -8.47 13.27 -0.03
N ASN A 113 -9.55 13.70 0.59
CA ASN A 113 -10.90 13.23 0.26
C ASN A 113 -11.34 13.47 -1.20
N HIS A 114 -10.61 14.31 -1.92
CA HIS A 114 -10.82 14.62 -3.35
C HIS A 114 -10.01 13.73 -4.29
N CYS A 115 -9.04 12.97 -3.77
CA CYS A 115 -8.11 12.18 -4.56
C CYS A 115 -8.73 10.85 -5.03
N GLU A 116 -8.23 10.30 -6.12
CA GLU A 116 -8.43 8.92 -6.48
C GLU A 116 -7.83 8.00 -5.41
N MET A 117 -8.52 6.94 -5.02
CA MET A 117 -8.11 6.02 -3.97
C MET A 117 -7.87 4.63 -4.56
N ILE A 118 -6.64 4.13 -4.45
CA ILE A 118 -6.21 2.87 -5.04
C ILE A 118 -5.63 1.97 -3.96
N TRP A 119 -6.09 0.71 -3.87
CA TRP A 119 -5.32 -0.35 -3.25
C TRP A 119 -4.47 -1.05 -4.30
N CYS A 120 -3.17 -1.11 -4.08
CA CYS A 120 -2.22 -1.77 -4.97
C CYS A 120 -1.52 -2.93 -4.26
N GLN A 121 -1.56 -4.11 -4.85
CA GLN A 121 -0.83 -5.30 -4.36
C GLN A 121 -0.28 -6.11 -5.53
N GLU A 122 0.76 -6.90 -5.26
CA GLU A 122 1.34 -7.80 -6.27
C GLU A 122 0.66 -9.17 -6.34
N GLU A 123 -0.04 -9.56 -5.30
CA GLU A 123 -0.78 -10.80 -5.21
C GLU A 123 -2.04 -10.76 -6.10
N PRO A 124 -2.57 -11.92 -6.50
CA PRO A 124 -3.87 -12.01 -7.17
C PRO A 124 -4.99 -11.39 -6.32
N GLN A 125 -6.04 -10.92 -6.98
CA GLN A 125 -7.18 -10.27 -6.32
C GLN A 125 -7.82 -11.12 -5.20
N ASN A 126 -7.88 -12.44 -5.38
CA ASN A 126 -8.40 -13.40 -4.40
C ASN A 126 -7.36 -13.84 -3.36
N MET A 127 -6.24 -13.15 -3.27
CA MET A 127 -5.13 -13.44 -2.35
C MET A 127 -4.58 -12.13 -1.76
N GLY A 128 -3.56 -12.23 -0.89
CA GLY A 128 -2.97 -11.08 -0.24
C GLY A 128 -3.91 -10.44 0.77
N ALA A 129 -3.83 -9.13 0.90
CA ALA A 129 -4.58 -8.40 1.92
C ALA A 129 -5.95 -7.91 1.46
N TRP A 130 -6.22 -7.89 0.16
CA TRP A 130 -7.37 -7.20 -0.42
C TRP A 130 -8.70 -7.57 0.22
N GLU A 131 -9.08 -8.85 0.21
CA GLU A 131 -10.38 -9.30 0.75
C GLU A 131 -10.56 -8.96 2.24
N PHE A 132 -9.45 -8.92 2.99
CA PHE A 132 -9.49 -8.56 4.39
C PHE A 132 -9.66 -7.05 4.61
N ILE A 133 -8.99 -6.22 3.80
CA ILE A 133 -8.94 -4.77 4.04
C ILE A 133 -10.00 -3.97 3.29
N GLU A 134 -10.58 -4.51 2.23
CA GLU A 134 -11.51 -3.80 1.33
C GLU A 134 -12.62 -3.06 2.09
N ASN A 135 -13.44 -3.79 2.85
CA ASN A 135 -14.56 -3.18 3.58
C ASN A 135 -14.10 -2.24 4.70
N ARG A 136 -12.95 -2.52 5.31
CA ARG A 136 -12.36 -1.66 6.35
C ARG A 136 -11.87 -0.34 5.78
N LEU A 137 -11.20 -0.42 4.63
CA LEU A 137 -10.72 0.78 3.94
C LEU A 137 -11.89 1.61 3.42
N LYS A 138 -12.93 0.99 2.84
CA LYS A 138 -14.17 1.67 2.45
C LYS A 138 -14.81 2.40 3.62
N SER A 139 -14.87 1.78 4.80
CA SER A 139 -15.41 2.43 6.02
C SER A 139 -14.60 3.68 6.39
N VAL A 140 -13.27 3.63 6.31
CA VAL A 140 -12.43 4.82 6.56
C VAL A 140 -12.66 5.89 5.51
N LEU A 141 -12.72 5.52 4.22
CA LEU A 141 -12.97 6.45 3.13
C LEU A 141 -14.33 7.16 3.27
N HIS A 142 -15.34 6.42 3.68
CA HIS A 142 -16.66 6.98 4.00
C HIS A 142 -16.59 8.00 5.15
N LEU A 143 -15.91 7.65 6.25
CA LEU A 143 -15.74 8.54 7.41
C LEU A 143 -15.03 9.85 7.08
N VAL A 144 -14.07 9.86 6.16
CA VAL A 144 -13.38 11.08 5.71
C VAL A 144 -14.14 11.84 4.62
N GLY A 145 -15.28 11.33 4.20
CA GLY A 145 -16.08 11.93 3.11
C GLY A 145 -15.38 11.87 1.75
N ALA A 146 -14.69 10.76 1.47
CA ALA A 146 -14.07 10.55 0.17
C ALA A 146 -15.12 10.56 -0.95
N LYS A 147 -14.85 11.32 -2.00
CA LYS A 147 -15.79 11.53 -3.12
C LYS A 147 -15.62 10.49 -4.22
N ASN A 148 -14.44 9.91 -4.31
CA ASN A 148 -14.06 8.98 -5.37
C ASN A 148 -14.18 7.53 -4.89
N GLU A 149 -14.38 6.65 -5.85
CA GLU A 149 -14.43 5.21 -5.62
C GLU A 149 -13.08 4.66 -5.18
N LEU A 150 -13.10 3.53 -4.46
CA LEU A 150 -11.90 2.76 -4.17
C LEU A 150 -11.61 1.81 -5.33
N HIS A 151 -10.43 1.91 -5.90
CA HIS A 151 -9.97 1.05 -6.99
C HIS A 151 -9.02 -0.03 -6.46
N PHE A 152 -9.09 -1.21 -7.04
CA PHE A 152 -8.13 -2.28 -6.84
C PHE A 152 -7.23 -2.39 -8.07
N ILE A 153 -5.91 -2.42 -7.85
CA ILE A 153 -4.92 -2.73 -8.89
C ILE A 153 -4.02 -3.86 -8.38
N GLY A 154 -4.03 -4.96 -9.11
CA GLY A 154 -3.26 -6.16 -8.79
C GLY A 154 -3.40 -7.20 -9.88
N ARG A 155 -2.89 -8.40 -9.65
CA ARG A 155 -3.08 -9.52 -10.58
C ARG A 155 -4.53 -9.99 -10.56
N ARG A 156 -4.97 -10.53 -11.68
CA ARG A 156 -6.29 -11.17 -11.77
C ARG A 156 -6.39 -12.33 -10.79
N ALA A 157 -7.60 -12.60 -10.32
CA ALA A 157 -7.88 -13.77 -9.51
C ALA A 157 -7.37 -15.04 -10.20
N ALA A 158 -6.65 -15.86 -9.46
CA ALA A 158 -6.00 -17.06 -9.97
C ALA A 158 -5.90 -18.14 -8.88
N ALA A 159 -5.78 -19.40 -9.28
CA ALA A 159 -5.51 -20.49 -8.35
C ALA A 159 -4.03 -20.51 -7.89
N SER A 160 -3.14 -19.91 -8.65
CA SER A 160 -1.71 -19.80 -8.35
C SER A 160 -1.36 -18.47 -7.71
N PRO A 161 -0.57 -18.44 -6.62
CA PRO A 161 -0.21 -17.18 -5.93
C PRO A 161 0.75 -16.30 -6.73
N ALA A 162 1.47 -16.85 -7.70
CA ALA A 162 2.43 -16.14 -8.52
C ALA A 162 2.50 -16.71 -9.94
N THR A 163 3.00 -15.89 -10.86
CA THR A 163 3.23 -16.32 -12.25
C THR A 163 4.46 -17.22 -12.32
N GLY A 164 4.32 -18.44 -12.87
CA GLY A 164 5.41 -19.41 -12.97
C GLY A 164 6.46 -19.08 -14.03
N VAL A 165 6.13 -18.26 -15.04
CA VAL A 165 7.05 -17.83 -16.11
C VAL A 165 7.63 -16.47 -15.74
N PHE A 166 8.96 -16.39 -15.65
CA PHE A 166 9.67 -15.21 -15.16
C PHE A 166 9.38 -13.95 -15.98
N ASP A 167 9.47 -14.01 -17.32
CA ASP A 167 9.21 -12.86 -18.17
C ASP A 167 7.78 -12.33 -18.04
N ARG A 168 6.81 -13.24 -17.91
CA ARG A 168 5.42 -12.87 -17.64
C ARG A 168 5.27 -12.24 -16.26
N HIS A 169 6.01 -12.74 -15.27
CA HIS A 169 6.04 -12.14 -13.92
C HIS A 169 6.52 -10.70 -13.99
N LEU A 170 7.65 -10.44 -14.66
CA LEU A 170 8.20 -9.09 -14.83
C LEU A 170 7.27 -8.16 -15.59
N ALA A 171 6.65 -8.63 -16.66
CA ALA A 171 5.70 -7.85 -17.45
C ALA A 171 4.48 -7.46 -16.62
N ASN A 172 3.90 -8.41 -15.87
CA ASN A 172 2.77 -8.15 -14.98
C ASN A 172 3.13 -7.16 -13.87
N GLN A 173 4.31 -7.30 -13.27
CA GLN A 173 4.76 -6.42 -12.20
C GLN A 173 4.92 -4.98 -12.69
N LYS A 174 5.61 -4.78 -13.82
CA LYS A 174 5.73 -3.45 -14.46
C LYS A 174 4.37 -2.85 -14.77
N ASN A 175 3.44 -3.66 -15.25
CA ASN A 175 2.10 -3.18 -15.60
C ASN A 175 1.28 -2.77 -14.37
N ILE A 176 1.36 -3.52 -13.25
CA ILE A 176 0.72 -3.14 -11.99
C ILE A 176 1.23 -1.76 -11.54
N ILE A 177 2.55 -1.56 -11.56
CA ILE A 177 3.17 -0.30 -11.13
C ILE A 177 2.71 0.84 -12.03
N ARG A 178 2.81 0.69 -13.36
CA ARG A 178 2.37 1.69 -14.33
C ARG A 178 0.90 2.05 -14.15
N LEU A 179 0.02 1.06 -14.02
CA LEU A 179 -1.40 1.29 -13.85
C LEU A 179 -1.71 2.01 -12.54
N ALA A 180 -1.01 1.68 -11.46
CA ALA A 180 -1.23 2.33 -10.17
C ALA A 180 -0.76 3.80 -10.17
N THR A 181 0.29 4.14 -10.91
CA THR A 181 0.94 5.45 -10.84
C THR A 181 0.53 6.40 -11.96
N GLU A 182 0.34 5.92 -13.20
CA GLU A 182 0.24 6.76 -14.40
C GLU A 182 -1.13 6.70 -15.10
N ALA A 183 -1.79 5.54 -15.07
CA ALA A 183 -2.91 5.33 -15.97
C ALA A 183 -4.16 6.14 -15.60
N ASN A 184 -4.89 6.60 -16.61
CA ASN A 184 -6.26 7.06 -16.44
C ASN A 184 -7.14 5.85 -16.10
N LEU A 185 -7.72 5.84 -14.90
CA LEU A 185 -8.48 4.71 -14.39
C LEU A 185 -9.74 4.40 -15.24
N ASP A 186 -10.28 5.39 -15.93
CA ASP A 186 -11.44 5.20 -16.82
C ASP A 186 -11.09 4.49 -18.15
N GLU A 187 -9.81 4.49 -18.54
CA GLU A 187 -9.33 3.86 -19.76
C GLU A 187 -8.89 2.40 -19.55
N ILE A 188 -8.53 2.02 -18.31
CA ILE A 188 -7.95 0.70 -18.00
C ILE A 188 -8.93 -0.45 -18.22
N GLU A 189 -10.23 -0.24 -18.14
CA GLU A 189 -11.25 -1.28 -18.36
C GLU A 189 -11.12 -1.96 -19.74
N LYS A 190 -10.42 -1.34 -20.69
CA LYS A 190 -10.24 -1.84 -22.06
C LYS A 190 -8.96 -2.66 -22.26
N GLU A 191 -8.02 -2.63 -21.33
CA GLU A 191 -6.76 -3.37 -21.49
C GLU A 191 -6.92 -4.85 -21.11
N LYS A 192 -6.64 -5.75 -22.05
CA LYS A 192 -6.49 -7.20 -21.84
C LYS A 192 -5.15 -7.55 -21.19
N SER A 193 -4.78 -6.83 -20.15
CA SER A 193 -3.54 -7.11 -19.39
C SER A 193 -3.78 -8.22 -18.36
N GLY A 194 -2.76 -8.92 -17.94
CA GLY A 194 -2.83 -9.91 -16.86
C GLY A 194 -3.11 -9.31 -15.48
N VAL A 195 -3.51 -8.03 -15.43
CA VAL A 195 -3.80 -7.22 -14.24
C VAL A 195 -5.30 -6.97 -14.15
N SER A 196 -5.82 -6.94 -12.95
CA SER A 196 -7.21 -6.59 -12.65
C SER A 196 -7.29 -5.17 -12.14
N LEU A 197 -8.14 -4.37 -12.77
CA LEU A 197 -8.70 -3.15 -12.18
C LEU A 197 -10.14 -3.45 -11.82
N VAL A 198 -10.51 -3.19 -10.59
CA VAL A 198 -11.90 -3.30 -10.14
C VAL A 198 -12.30 -2.00 -9.46
N LYS A 199 -13.39 -1.41 -9.92
CA LYS A 199 -14.03 -0.24 -9.30
C LYS A 199 -15.02 -0.70 -8.24
N TYR A 200 -14.90 -0.13 -7.06
CA TYR A 200 -15.84 -0.39 -5.98
C TYR A 200 -16.50 0.91 -5.56
N LYS A 201 -17.79 1.00 -5.78
CA LYS A 201 -18.57 2.15 -5.29
C LYS A 201 -18.57 2.17 -3.77
N LEU A 202 -18.37 3.35 -3.21
CA LEU A 202 -18.62 3.58 -1.80
C LEU A 202 -20.12 3.44 -1.53
N PRO A 203 -20.54 2.91 -0.36
CA PRO A 203 -21.95 2.87 -0.02
C PRO A 203 -22.52 4.30 -0.06
N ILE A 204 -23.58 4.48 -0.83
CA ILE A 204 -24.37 5.71 -0.84
C ILE A 204 -25.37 5.52 0.30
N GLU A 205 -25.46 6.48 1.22
CA GLU A 205 -26.55 6.57 2.21
C GLU A 205 -27.89 6.84 1.53
#